data_8a36c7b4f6ba7cd43095cab0169da339
#
_entry.id   8a36c7b4f6ba7cd43095cab0169da339
#
_cell.length_a   1.000
_cell.length_b   1.000
_cell.length_c   1.000
_cell.angle_alpha   90.00
_cell.angle_beta   90.00
_cell.angle_gamma   90.00
#
_symmetry.space_group_name_H-M   'P 1'
#
loop_
_entity.id
_entity.type
_entity.pdbx_description
1 polymer ?
#
loop_
_entity_poly.entity_id
_entity_poly.type
_entity_poly.pdbx_seq_one_letter_code
_entity_poly.pdbx_strand_id
1 'polypeptide(L)'
;SSMNSNLEPDHSLALNVASEINLIERNIILMDNGTKGLKQLERSVGKLKDNLSANGYEMPELLGKQYHQGMKVIVTSSIPDENLEKDNEIITKVLIPQVNYNEKMIQTAQIEVSVGI
;
A
#
# COMPACT_ATOMS: atom_id res chain seq x y z
N SER A 1 34.24 1.68 7.84
CA SER A 1 34.87 0.40 8.07
C SER A 1 34.19 -0.69 7.26
N SER A 2 34.94 -1.74 6.96
CA SER A 2 34.41 -2.87 6.18
C SER A 2 33.24 -3.56 6.87
N MET A 3 33.13 -3.46 8.17
CA MET A 3 32.03 -4.06 8.92
C MET A 3 30.70 -3.41 8.60
N ASN A 4 30.71 -2.13 8.26
CA ASN A 4 29.47 -1.42 7.95
C ASN A 4 28.91 -1.76 6.57
N SER A 5 29.75 -2.26 5.65
CA SER A 5 29.32 -2.60 4.31
C SER A 5 28.36 -3.78 4.26
N ASN A 6 28.30 -4.60 5.32
CA ASN A 6 27.45 -5.77 5.41
C ASN A 6 26.14 -5.51 6.16
N LEU A 7 25.99 -4.31 6.70
CA LEU A 7 24.80 -3.96 7.45
C LEU A 7 23.66 -3.54 6.51
N GLU A 8 22.47 -4.04 6.77
CA GLU A 8 21.30 -3.58 6.07
C GLU A 8 21.06 -2.10 6.37
N PRO A 9 20.60 -1.31 5.41
CA PRO A 9 20.18 0.05 5.67
C PRO A 9 19.05 0.08 6.71
N ASP A 10 19.00 1.15 7.48
CA ASP A 10 17.89 1.38 8.39
C ASP A 10 16.71 1.92 7.60
N HIS A 11 15.64 1.14 7.52
CA HIS A 11 14.45 1.48 6.75
C HIS A 11 13.36 2.16 7.59
N SER A 12 13.61 2.46 8.85
CA SER A 12 12.57 2.96 9.76
C SER A 12 11.88 4.21 9.23
N LEU A 13 12.64 5.19 8.78
CA LEU A 13 12.06 6.42 8.25
C LEU A 13 11.19 6.15 7.04
N ALA A 14 11.71 5.38 6.09
CA ALA A 14 10.96 5.07 4.87
C ALA A 14 9.67 4.30 5.17
N LEU A 15 9.73 3.34 6.08
CA LEU A 15 8.55 2.56 6.47
C LEU A 15 7.50 3.42 7.18
N ASN A 16 7.95 4.33 8.05
CA ASN A 16 7.05 5.25 8.73
C ASN A 16 6.38 6.20 7.74
N VAL A 17 7.15 6.74 6.80
CA VAL A 17 6.61 7.62 5.76
C VAL A 17 5.63 6.85 4.87
N ALA A 18 5.97 5.64 4.46
CA ALA A 18 5.08 4.81 3.64
C ALA A 18 3.76 4.53 4.36
N SER A 19 3.80 4.24 5.65
CA SER A 19 2.59 4.03 6.45
C SER A 19 1.70 5.28 6.49
N GLU A 20 2.31 6.45 6.63
CA GLU A 20 1.55 7.71 6.63
C GLU A 20 0.97 8.01 5.25
N ILE A 21 1.71 7.77 4.18
CA ILE A 21 1.20 7.89 2.82
C ILE A 21 -0.03 7.00 2.63
N ASN A 22 0.05 5.77 3.09
CA ASN A 22 -1.07 4.83 2.99
C ASN A 22 -2.30 5.34 3.75
N LEU A 23 -2.10 5.91 4.93
CA LEU A 23 -3.19 6.50 5.72
C LEU A 23 -3.83 7.68 4.99
N ILE A 24 -3.02 8.55 4.41
CA ILE A 24 -3.52 9.69 3.64
C ILE A 24 -4.35 9.19 2.46
N GLU A 25 -3.85 8.20 1.73
CA GLU A 25 -4.56 7.64 0.58
C GLU A 25 -5.89 7.01 0.99
N ARG A 26 -5.94 6.34 2.13
CA ARG A 26 -7.19 5.78 2.67
C ARG A 26 -8.21 6.89 2.97
N ASN A 27 -7.74 8.02 3.47
CA ASN A 27 -8.61 9.16 3.75
C ASN A 27 -9.08 9.86 2.48
N ILE A 28 -8.20 10.00 1.50
CA ILE A 28 -8.53 10.59 0.20
C ILE A 28 -9.70 9.85 -0.47
N ILE A 29 -9.69 8.52 -0.42
CA ILE A 29 -10.74 7.68 -1.01
C ILE A 29 -12.12 8.01 -0.42
N LEU A 30 -12.15 8.42 0.84
CA LEU A 30 -13.40 8.75 1.53
C LEU A 30 -13.90 10.17 1.25
N MET A 31 -13.11 10.98 0.58
CA MET A 31 -13.47 12.37 0.26
C MET A 31 -14.31 12.44 -1.01
N ASP A 32 -15.25 13.38 -1.02
CA ASP A 32 -16.02 13.68 -2.23
C ASP A 32 -15.11 14.26 -3.31
N ASN A 33 -15.36 13.90 -4.57
CA ASN A 33 -14.55 14.32 -5.70
C ASN A 33 -14.43 15.85 -5.83
N GLY A 34 -15.44 16.58 -5.38
CA GLY A 34 -15.45 18.04 -5.42
C GLY A 34 -14.78 18.72 -4.23
N THR A 35 -14.19 17.95 -3.31
CA THR A 35 -13.56 18.53 -2.12
C THR A 35 -12.44 19.49 -2.50
N LYS A 36 -12.50 20.71 -1.97
CA LYS A 36 -11.48 21.71 -2.22
C LYS A 36 -10.13 21.22 -1.70
N GLY A 37 -9.11 21.31 -2.55
CA GLY A 37 -7.76 20.88 -2.19
C GLY A 37 -7.48 19.41 -2.41
N LEU A 38 -8.47 18.60 -2.78
CA LEU A 38 -8.28 17.16 -2.98
C LEU A 38 -7.22 16.85 -4.03
N LYS A 39 -7.30 17.48 -5.20
CA LYS A 39 -6.35 17.24 -6.29
C LYS A 39 -4.93 17.62 -5.90
N GLN A 40 -4.79 18.69 -5.12
CA GLN A 40 -3.49 19.13 -4.63
C GLN A 40 -2.92 18.14 -3.63
N LEU A 41 -3.77 17.60 -2.77
CA LEU A 41 -3.38 16.56 -1.81
C LEU A 41 -2.94 15.29 -2.54
N GLU A 42 -3.69 14.85 -3.55
CA GLU A 42 -3.31 13.71 -4.38
C GLU A 42 -1.94 13.90 -5.05
N ARG A 43 -1.70 15.12 -5.55
CA ARG A 43 -0.41 15.47 -6.16
C ARG A 43 0.72 15.41 -5.16
N SER A 44 0.49 15.91 -3.94
CA SER A 44 1.50 15.88 -2.87
C SER A 44 1.84 14.45 -2.48
N VAL A 45 0.83 13.58 -2.39
CA VAL A 45 1.05 12.15 -2.12
C VAL A 45 1.89 11.52 -3.23
N GLY A 46 1.58 11.83 -4.49
CA GLY A 46 2.39 11.36 -5.62
C GLY A 46 3.84 11.77 -5.50
N LYS A 47 4.11 13.01 -5.09
CA LYS A 47 5.48 13.50 -4.90
C LYS A 47 6.19 12.80 -3.75
N LEU A 48 5.47 12.50 -2.67
CA LEU A 48 6.04 11.72 -1.57
C LEU A 48 6.47 10.34 -2.04
N LYS A 49 5.64 9.67 -2.84
CA LYS A 49 5.98 8.38 -3.41
C LYS A 49 7.17 8.48 -4.37
N ASP A 50 7.24 9.55 -5.16
CA ASP A 50 8.37 9.78 -6.05
C ASP A 50 9.67 9.96 -5.28
N ASN A 51 9.62 10.66 -4.15
CA ASN A 51 10.78 10.83 -3.29
C ASN A 51 11.24 9.50 -2.69
N LEU A 52 10.31 8.65 -2.28
CA LEU A 52 10.64 7.31 -1.81
C LEU A 52 11.28 6.50 -2.93
N SER A 53 10.69 6.54 -4.13
CA SER A 53 11.20 5.82 -5.30
C SER A 53 12.61 6.26 -5.66
N ALA A 54 12.88 7.56 -5.60
CA ALA A 54 14.22 8.09 -5.87
C ALA A 54 15.27 7.55 -4.89
N ASN A 55 14.83 7.06 -3.73
CA ASN A 55 15.70 6.47 -2.71
C ASN A 55 15.61 4.94 -2.68
N GLY A 56 15.01 4.34 -3.69
CA GLY A 56 14.95 2.88 -3.86
C GLY A 56 13.74 2.21 -3.24
N TYR A 57 12.78 2.98 -2.72
CA TYR A 57 11.58 2.44 -2.06
C TYR A 57 10.37 2.51 -2.95
N GLU A 58 9.73 1.38 -3.16
CA GLU A 58 8.49 1.30 -3.93
C GLU A 58 7.35 0.80 -3.06
N MET A 59 6.17 1.37 -3.29
CA MET A 59 4.92 0.94 -2.67
C MET A 59 4.02 0.41 -3.78
N PRO A 60 4.05 -0.90 -4.09
CA PRO A 60 3.19 -1.45 -5.13
C PRO A 60 1.72 -1.20 -4.84
N GLU A 61 0.96 -0.85 -5.86
CA GLU A 61 -0.47 -0.64 -5.72
C GLU A 61 -1.21 -1.97 -5.64
N LEU A 62 -1.89 -2.20 -4.53
CA LEU A 62 -2.65 -3.42 -4.30
C LEU A 62 -4.16 -3.17 -4.31
N LEU A 63 -4.57 -1.96 -3.95
CA LEU A 63 -5.99 -1.64 -3.85
C LEU A 63 -6.70 -1.84 -5.19
N GLY A 64 -7.83 -2.52 -5.16
CA GLY A 64 -8.64 -2.79 -6.36
C GLY A 64 -8.17 -3.98 -7.16
N LYS A 65 -7.05 -4.58 -6.83
CA LYS A 65 -6.55 -5.75 -7.54
C LYS A 65 -7.25 -7.02 -7.08
N GLN A 66 -7.32 -7.98 -7.99
CA GLN A 66 -7.84 -9.29 -7.67
C GLN A 66 -6.86 -10.02 -6.75
N TYR A 67 -7.39 -10.56 -5.66
CA TYR A 67 -6.60 -11.36 -4.75
C TYR A 67 -6.54 -12.81 -5.24
N HIS A 68 -5.40 -13.46 -5.06
CA HIS A 68 -5.26 -14.90 -5.24
C HIS A 68 -4.24 -15.43 -4.22
N GLN A 69 -4.31 -16.74 -3.94
CA GLN A 69 -3.53 -17.33 -2.86
C GLN A 69 -2.01 -17.28 -3.07
N GLY A 70 -1.56 -17.09 -4.31
CA GLY A 70 -0.13 -16.97 -4.59
C GLY A 70 0.48 -15.62 -4.19
N MET A 71 -0.33 -14.65 -3.83
CA MET A 71 0.16 -13.33 -3.44
C MET A 71 0.81 -13.37 -2.06
N LYS A 72 1.93 -12.66 -1.92
CA LYS A 72 2.64 -12.52 -0.64
C LYS A 72 2.06 -11.35 0.13
N VAL A 73 0.91 -11.57 0.73
CA VAL A 73 0.19 -10.59 1.55
C VAL A 73 -0.43 -11.31 2.75
N ILE A 74 -0.74 -10.54 3.78
CA ILE A 74 -1.46 -11.04 4.95
C ILE A 74 -2.90 -10.57 4.86
N VAL A 75 -3.84 -11.49 4.71
CA VAL A 75 -5.27 -11.18 4.71
C VAL A 75 -5.74 -11.15 6.15
N THR A 76 -6.13 -9.96 6.63
CA THR A 76 -6.60 -9.79 8.01
C THR A 76 -8.09 -10.04 8.15
N SER A 77 -8.86 -9.78 7.09
CA SER A 77 -10.29 -10.08 7.08
C SER A 77 -10.81 -10.25 5.67
N SER A 78 -11.85 -11.06 5.56
CA SER A 78 -12.59 -11.28 4.31
C SER A 78 -14.03 -10.83 4.56
N ILE A 79 -14.49 -9.90 3.75
CA ILE A 79 -15.82 -9.28 3.90
C ILE A 79 -16.71 -9.79 2.77
N PRO A 80 -17.87 -10.40 3.09
CA PRO A 80 -18.79 -10.79 2.03
C PRO A 80 -19.39 -9.56 1.34
N ASP A 81 -19.50 -9.63 0.02
CA ASP A 81 -20.02 -8.55 -0.81
C ASP A 81 -20.93 -9.11 -1.88
N GLU A 82 -22.22 -8.82 -1.77
CA GLU A 82 -23.22 -9.31 -2.74
C GLU A 82 -23.14 -8.61 -4.08
N ASN A 83 -22.42 -7.51 -4.19
CA ASN A 83 -22.25 -6.76 -5.44
C ASN A 83 -21.12 -7.31 -6.31
N LEU A 84 -20.32 -8.22 -5.79
CA LEU A 84 -19.27 -8.88 -6.56
C LEU A 84 -19.78 -10.21 -7.09
N GLU A 85 -19.23 -10.63 -8.24
CA GLU A 85 -19.49 -11.97 -8.74
C GLU A 85 -19.10 -13.01 -7.70
N LYS A 86 -19.88 -14.08 -7.63
CA LYS A 86 -19.64 -15.14 -6.65
C LYS A 86 -18.20 -15.63 -6.70
N ASP A 87 -17.59 -15.76 -5.54
CA ASP A 87 -16.22 -16.23 -5.35
C ASP A 87 -15.14 -15.29 -5.88
N ASN A 88 -15.49 -14.14 -6.43
CA ASN A 88 -14.51 -13.14 -6.82
C ASN A 88 -13.95 -12.48 -5.57
N GLU A 89 -12.64 -12.29 -5.54
CA GLU A 89 -11.95 -11.72 -4.37
C GLU A 89 -11.15 -10.49 -4.79
N ILE A 90 -11.49 -9.35 -4.21
CA ILE A 90 -10.86 -8.06 -4.54
C ILE A 90 -10.25 -7.46 -3.28
N ILE A 91 -9.04 -6.93 -3.41
CA ILE A 91 -8.39 -6.20 -2.32
C ILE A 91 -9.10 -4.85 -2.18
N THR A 92 -9.80 -4.65 -1.09
CA THR A 92 -10.61 -3.46 -0.88
C THR A 92 -10.07 -2.52 0.19
N LYS A 93 -9.07 -2.95 0.95
CA LYS A 93 -8.41 -2.08 1.93
C LYS A 93 -6.98 -2.54 2.14
N VAL A 94 -6.06 -1.57 2.22
CA VAL A 94 -4.67 -1.82 2.59
C VAL A 94 -4.46 -1.21 3.97
N LEU A 95 -4.25 -2.06 4.97
CA LEU A 95 -4.06 -1.64 6.36
C LEU A 95 -2.60 -1.28 6.62
N ILE A 96 -1.69 -2.10 6.09
CA ILE A 96 -0.26 -1.84 6.12
C ILE A 96 0.23 -2.00 4.68
N PRO A 97 0.93 -1.01 4.12
CA PRO A 97 1.35 -1.09 2.73
C PRO A 97 2.52 -2.05 2.55
N GLN A 98 2.57 -2.69 1.39
CA GLN A 98 3.78 -3.37 0.97
C GLN A 98 4.84 -2.32 0.64
N VAL A 99 6.06 -2.58 1.07
CA VAL A 99 7.20 -1.74 0.71
C VAL A 99 8.32 -2.64 0.21
N ASN A 100 8.86 -2.28 -0.95
CA ASN A 100 10.05 -2.92 -1.51
C ASN A 100 11.21 -1.94 -1.45
N TYR A 101 12.40 -2.44 -1.20
CA TYR A 101 13.64 -1.68 -1.30
C TYR A 101 14.55 -2.36 -2.30
N ASN A 102 14.92 -1.61 -3.36
CA ASN A 102 15.72 -2.16 -4.46
C ASN A 102 15.17 -3.51 -4.93
N GLU A 103 13.85 -3.53 -5.19
CA GLU A 103 13.11 -4.68 -5.71
C GLU A 103 12.93 -5.85 -4.73
N LYS A 104 13.36 -5.68 -3.50
CA LYS A 104 13.21 -6.70 -2.46
C LYS A 104 12.16 -6.27 -1.45
N MET A 105 11.19 -7.13 -1.16
CA MET A 105 10.16 -6.82 -0.18
C MET A 105 10.78 -6.70 1.21
N ILE A 106 10.60 -5.55 1.86
CA ILE A 106 11.03 -5.30 3.23
C ILE A 106 9.85 -5.18 4.20
N GLN A 107 8.63 -5.02 3.67
CA GLN A 107 7.42 -5.03 4.48
C GLN A 107 6.30 -5.70 3.70
N THR A 108 5.67 -6.69 4.33
CA THR A 108 4.53 -7.40 3.77
C THR A 108 3.27 -6.59 4.00
N ALA A 109 2.42 -6.48 2.98
CA ALA A 109 1.15 -5.80 3.12
C ALA A 109 0.19 -6.58 4.00
N GLN A 110 -0.62 -5.85 4.78
CA GLN A 110 -1.79 -6.40 5.46
C GLN A 110 -3.02 -5.79 4.80
N ILE A 111 -3.93 -6.66 4.38
CA ILE A 111 -5.05 -6.25 3.54
C ILE A 111 -6.36 -6.83 4.04
N GLU A 112 -7.43 -6.22 3.56
CA GLU A 112 -8.78 -6.72 3.69
C GLU A 112 -9.30 -7.03 2.29
N VAL A 113 -9.95 -8.16 2.15
CA VAL A 113 -10.48 -8.64 0.87
C VAL A 113 -12.00 -8.67 0.93
N SER A 114 -12.65 -8.24 -0.14
CA SER A 114 -14.08 -8.43 -0.31
C SER A 114 -14.30 -9.65 -1.19
N VAL A 115 -15.24 -10.50 -0.80
CA VAL A 115 -15.52 -11.78 -1.47
C VAL A 115 -16.97 -11.79 -1.94
N GLY A 116 -17.15 -12.08 -3.22
CA GLY A 116 -18.48 -12.22 -3.80
C GLY A 116 -19.23 -13.45 -3.23
N ILE A 117 -20.49 -13.23 -2.91
CA ILE A 117 -21.35 -14.27 -2.37
C ILE A 117 -22.57 -14.55 -3.24
#